data_d6ae5a0fdc191d33f41bef9e2f7efd5f
#
_entry.id   d6ae5a0fdc191d33f41bef9e2f7efd5f
#
_cell.length_a   1.000
_cell.length_b   1.000
_cell.length_c   1.000
_cell.angle_alpha   90.00
_cell.angle_beta   90.00
_cell.angle_gamma   90.00
#
_symmetry.space_group_name_H-M   'P 1'
#
loop_
_entity.id
_entity.type
_entity.pdbx_description
1 polymer ?
#
loop_
_entity_poly.entity_id
_entity_poly.type
_entity_poly.pdbx_seq_one_letter_code
_entity_poly.pdbx_strand_id
1 'polypeptide(L)'
;MKRPLFTFFLLFAILGTALSQVKWNKAYSDYFNQWGEVAMQQMIQYRIPASITLAQGVLESAAGRSELALRANNHFGIKCNGWTGRRSYHDDDERGECFRAYDNAYQSYVDHSVFLSTSQRYRRLFDLKRTDYKGWAKGLKACGYATSPTYATKLIEIIETYKLYQYDQGKEFDRKENVLLQQGEMRHIYTFNKNYYIRARRGDTFRRIAEDVDMSYRKLAKYNERNKNDVLEEGEIIWLHKKARKAPKAFKNRPHRVEPGESMYIISQRYGIRVKYLYKMNGLGPDYVIKTGDLLRVR
;
A
#
# COMPACT_ATOMS: atom_id res chain seq x y z
N MET A 1 29.38 70.08 37.36
CA MET A 1 28.72 69.65 36.13
C MET A 1 28.67 68.15 36.13
N LYS A 2 27.51 67.60 36.43
CA LYS A 2 27.28 66.14 36.44
C LYS A 2 26.69 65.70 35.09
N ARG A 3 27.36 64.80 34.37
CA ARG A 3 26.86 64.22 33.13
C ARG A 3 25.88 63.06 33.44
N PRO A 4 24.72 62.97 32.79
CA PRO A 4 23.82 61.81 32.98
C PRO A 4 24.29 60.62 32.12
N LEU A 5 24.32 59.43 32.75
CA LEU A 5 24.60 58.20 32.14
C LEU A 5 23.30 57.69 31.43
N PHE A 6 23.30 57.66 30.10
CA PHE A 6 22.23 57.12 29.32
C PHE A 6 22.40 55.59 29.26
N THR A 7 21.56 54.85 29.98
CA THR A 7 21.51 53.37 29.92
C THR A 7 20.61 52.98 28.74
N PHE A 8 21.22 52.45 27.70
CA PHE A 8 20.53 51.92 26.52
C PHE A 8 20.00 50.51 26.86
N PHE A 9 18.70 50.42 27.11
CA PHE A 9 18.01 49.09 27.19
C PHE A 9 17.84 48.56 25.79
N LEU A 10 18.65 47.57 25.41
CA LEU A 10 18.44 46.75 24.20
C LEU A 10 17.29 45.82 24.44
N LEU A 11 16.09 46.15 23.92
CA LEU A 11 14.95 45.25 23.85
C LEU A 11 15.26 44.19 22.78
N PHE A 12 15.69 42.99 23.21
CA PHE A 12 15.71 41.81 22.36
C PHE A 12 14.26 41.38 22.10
N ALA A 13 13.71 41.82 20.96
CA ALA A 13 12.47 41.23 20.44
C ALA A 13 12.77 39.80 20.01
N ILE A 14 12.45 38.84 20.89
CA ILE A 14 12.38 37.42 20.52
C ILE A 14 11.21 37.26 19.56
N LEU A 15 11.49 37.33 18.26
CA LEU A 15 10.56 36.85 17.24
C LEU A 15 10.43 35.31 17.43
N GLY A 16 9.55 34.94 18.32
CA GLY A 16 9.08 33.57 18.41
C GLY A 16 8.35 33.24 17.09
N THR A 17 8.98 32.48 16.21
CA THR A 17 8.28 31.81 15.13
C THR A 17 7.24 30.90 15.78
N ALA A 18 6.00 31.36 15.80
CA ALA A 18 4.87 30.51 16.22
C ALA A 18 4.79 29.35 15.23
N LEU A 19 5.43 28.24 15.58
CA LEU A 19 5.19 26.96 14.93
C LEU A 19 3.72 26.65 15.18
N SER A 20 2.92 26.68 14.13
CA SER A 20 1.51 26.30 14.19
C SER A 20 1.42 24.84 14.60
N GLN A 21 1.25 24.62 15.89
CA GLN A 21 1.11 23.30 16.48
C GLN A 21 -0.15 22.62 15.92
N VAL A 22 -0.04 21.37 15.49
CA VAL A 22 -1.18 20.57 15.00
C VAL A 22 -2.22 20.48 16.11
N LYS A 23 -3.37 21.14 15.92
CA LYS A 23 -4.49 21.07 16.86
C LYS A 23 -5.19 19.72 16.70
N TRP A 24 -5.65 19.16 17.84
CA TRP A 24 -6.45 17.97 17.83
C TRP A 24 -7.69 18.12 16.93
N ASN A 25 -7.97 17.12 16.11
CA ASN A 25 -9.05 17.13 15.12
C ASN A 25 -9.74 15.75 15.12
N LYS A 26 -11.06 15.75 15.33
CA LYS A 26 -11.85 14.52 15.35
C LYS A 26 -11.71 13.70 14.08
N ALA A 27 -11.67 14.32 12.92
CA ALA A 27 -11.54 13.60 11.64
C ALA A 27 -10.20 12.86 11.53
N TYR A 28 -9.13 13.38 12.15
CA TYR A 28 -7.86 12.68 12.23
C TYR A 28 -7.97 11.46 13.14
N SER A 29 -8.61 11.63 14.31
CA SER A 29 -8.84 10.51 15.24
C SER A 29 -9.67 9.39 14.59
N ASP A 30 -10.75 9.76 13.89
CA ASP A 30 -11.60 8.79 13.16
C ASP A 30 -10.80 8.05 12.07
N TYR A 31 -9.94 8.77 11.35
CA TYR A 31 -9.05 8.19 10.35
C TYR A 31 -8.08 7.17 10.95
N PHE A 32 -7.46 7.48 12.08
CA PHE A 32 -6.55 6.56 12.76
C PHE A 32 -7.27 5.32 13.30
N ASN A 33 -8.47 5.48 13.83
CA ASN A 33 -9.31 4.36 14.28
C ASN A 33 -9.68 3.44 13.11
N GLN A 34 -9.97 4.00 11.95
CA GLN A 34 -10.32 3.23 10.76
C GLN A 34 -9.13 2.48 10.16
N TRP A 35 -7.95 3.11 10.12
CA TRP A 35 -6.80 2.60 9.38
C TRP A 35 -5.66 2.05 10.24
N GLY A 36 -5.79 2.13 11.56
CA GLY A 36 -4.74 1.69 12.50
C GLY A 36 -4.32 0.24 12.31
N GLU A 37 -5.28 -0.67 12.21
CA GLU A 37 -4.99 -2.09 11.98
C GLU A 37 -4.32 -2.34 10.63
N VAL A 38 -4.79 -1.67 9.58
CA VAL A 38 -4.17 -1.77 8.25
C VAL A 38 -2.72 -1.28 8.30
N ALA A 39 -2.46 -0.14 8.94
CA ALA A 39 -1.09 0.38 9.08
C ALA A 39 -0.18 -0.56 9.88
N MET A 40 -0.69 -1.20 10.94
CA MET A 40 0.04 -2.22 11.68
C MET A 40 0.34 -3.46 10.83
N GLN A 41 -0.62 -3.93 10.03
CA GLN A 41 -0.39 -5.03 9.08
C GLN A 41 0.72 -4.68 8.08
N GLN A 42 0.70 -3.45 7.53
CA GLN A 42 1.75 -3.00 6.62
C GLN A 42 3.12 -2.91 7.33
N MET A 43 3.15 -2.46 8.59
CA MET A 43 4.38 -2.42 9.38
C MET A 43 5.00 -3.80 9.57
N ILE A 44 4.19 -4.81 9.88
CA ILE A 44 4.66 -6.20 10.02
C ILE A 44 5.25 -6.70 8.71
N GLN A 45 4.55 -6.49 7.62
CA GLN A 45 4.91 -7.05 6.32
C GLN A 45 6.08 -6.32 5.66
N TYR A 46 6.14 -5.00 5.80
CA TYR A 46 7.10 -4.15 5.06
C TYR A 46 8.07 -3.38 5.96
N ARG A 47 7.98 -3.52 7.28
CA ARG A 47 8.87 -2.89 8.27
C ARG A 47 8.85 -1.35 8.29
N ILE A 48 7.79 -0.74 7.76
CA ILE A 48 7.56 0.70 7.83
C ILE A 48 6.78 0.98 9.12
N PRO A 49 7.19 1.93 9.99
CA PRO A 49 6.42 2.24 11.20
C PRO A 49 4.96 2.54 10.90
N ALA A 50 4.04 1.94 11.66
CA ALA A 50 2.61 2.18 11.49
C ALA A 50 2.26 3.66 11.75
N SER A 51 2.93 4.27 12.72
CA SER A 51 2.81 5.70 13.01
C SER A 51 3.15 6.59 11.81
N ILE A 52 4.19 6.25 11.06
CA ILE A 52 4.60 6.95 9.82
C ILE A 52 3.52 6.77 8.77
N THR A 53 3.08 5.53 8.52
CA THR A 53 2.04 5.24 7.52
C THR A 53 0.75 6.00 7.83
N LEU A 54 0.31 6.04 9.09
CA LEU A 54 -0.89 6.77 9.52
C LEU A 54 -0.73 8.28 9.37
N ALA A 55 0.41 8.84 9.80
CA ALA A 55 0.67 10.27 9.71
C ALA A 55 0.76 10.74 8.25
N GLN A 56 1.40 9.97 7.37
CA GLN A 56 1.40 10.24 5.94
C GLN A 56 -0.02 10.14 5.37
N GLY A 57 -0.73 9.06 5.63
CA GLY A 57 -2.09 8.85 5.11
C GLY A 57 -3.03 9.99 5.48
N VAL A 58 -3.03 10.45 6.74
CA VAL A 58 -3.90 11.56 7.17
C VAL A 58 -3.49 12.89 6.54
N LEU A 59 -2.19 13.14 6.40
CA LEU A 59 -1.65 14.40 5.85
C LEU A 59 -1.91 14.51 4.34
N GLU A 60 -1.56 13.47 3.58
CA GLU A 60 -1.67 13.45 2.11
C GLU A 60 -3.12 13.37 1.62
N SER A 61 -4.01 12.77 2.41
CA SER A 61 -5.41 12.58 2.00
C SER A 61 -6.40 13.54 2.66
N ALA A 62 -5.96 14.51 3.47
CA ALA A 62 -6.82 15.31 4.33
C ALA A 62 -7.79 14.43 5.17
N ALA A 63 -7.25 13.39 5.81
CA ALA A 63 -8.00 12.35 6.52
C ALA A 63 -9.00 11.59 5.62
N GLY A 64 -8.58 11.23 4.42
CA GLY A 64 -9.40 10.51 3.44
C GLY A 64 -10.44 11.37 2.71
N ARG A 65 -10.38 12.69 2.86
CA ARG A 65 -11.38 13.63 2.33
C ARG A 65 -10.87 14.47 1.15
N SER A 66 -9.61 14.33 0.75
CA SER A 66 -9.11 14.97 -0.46
C SER A 66 -9.82 14.42 -1.70
N GLU A 67 -9.90 15.21 -2.76
CA GLU A 67 -10.51 14.79 -4.02
C GLU A 67 -9.86 13.50 -4.55
N LEU A 68 -8.54 13.41 -4.48
CA LEU A 68 -7.79 12.24 -4.91
C LEU A 68 -8.12 10.99 -4.06
N ALA A 69 -8.27 11.14 -2.74
CA ALA A 69 -8.68 10.05 -1.87
C ALA A 69 -10.11 9.58 -2.18
N LEU A 70 -11.05 10.50 -2.38
CA LEU A 70 -12.46 10.18 -2.63
C LEU A 70 -12.70 9.56 -4.02
N ARG A 71 -12.05 10.10 -5.06
CA ARG A 71 -12.28 9.65 -6.44
C ARG A 71 -11.41 8.47 -6.87
N ALA A 72 -10.18 8.43 -6.35
CA ALA A 72 -9.17 7.45 -6.76
C ALA A 72 -8.76 6.48 -5.64
N ASN A 73 -9.29 6.60 -4.43
CA ASN A 73 -8.85 5.86 -3.25
C ASN A 73 -7.33 5.95 -2.99
N ASN A 74 -6.69 7.04 -3.44
CA ASN A 74 -5.27 7.25 -3.30
C ASN A 74 -4.99 8.15 -2.09
N HIS A 75 -4.66 7.52 -0.97
CA HIS A 75 -4.45 8.18 0.32
C HIS A 75 -3.02 8.72 0.51
N PHE A 76 -2.12 8.47 -0.42
CA PHE A 76 -0.69 8.81 -0.28
C PHE A 76 -0.14 9.65 -1.44
N GLY A 77 -0.99 10.12 -2.35
CA GLY A 77 -0.56 10.94 -3.48
C GLY A 77 0.42 10.23 -4.41
N ILE A 78 0.33 8.90 -4.57
CA ILE A 78 1.30 8.18 -5.39
C ILE A 78 1.04 8.47 -6.87
N LYS A 79 2.04 9.09 -7.52
CA LYS A 79 2.03 9.40 -8.96
C LYS A 79 2.22 8.14 -9.81
N CYS A 80 1.82 8.18 -11.07
CA CYS A 80 1.76 7.01 -11.95
C CYS A 80 3.10 6.28 -12.17
N ASN A 81 4.18 6.99 -12.46
CA ASN A 81 5.54 6.44 -12.60
C ASN A 81 5.60 5.02 -13.20
N GLY A 82 5.09 4.84 -14.42
CA GLY A 82 5.02 3.53 -15.06
C GLY A 82 3.86 2.63 -14.59
N TRP A 83 2.92 3.17 -13.84
CA TRP A 83 1.72 2.47 -13.40
C TRP A 83 0.85 1.99 -14.58
N THR A 84 0.43 0.74 -14.56
CA THR A 84 -0.40 0.12 -15.60
C THR A 84 -1.85 -0.12 -15.19
N GLY A 85 -2.19 0.20 -13.91
CA GLY A 85 -3.55 0.16 -13.38
C GLY A 85 -4.39 1.37 -13.79
N ARG A 86 -5.53 1.55 -13.11
CA ARG A 86 -6.38 2.74 -13.29
C ARG A 86 -5.62 3.99 -12.91
N ARG A 87 -5.96 5.09 -13.57
CA ARG A 87 -5.34 6.40 -13.38
C ARG A 87 -6.37 7.44 -13.02
N SER A 88 -5.96 8.43 -12.28
CA SER A 88 -6.67 9.66 -12.02
C SER A 88 -5.77 10.83 -12.36
N TYR A 89 -6.33 11.91 -12.86
CA TYR A 89 -5.59 13.11 -13.18
C TYR A 89 -6.04 14.22 -12.27
N HIS A 90 -5.09 14.91 -11.66
CA HIS A 90 -5.33 15.97 -10.69
C HIS A 90 -4.23 17.04 -10.81
N ASP A 91 -4.59 18.28 -10.57
CA ASP A 91 -3.64 19.38 -10.54
C ASP A 91 -2.96 19.38 -9.15
N ASP A 92 -1.63 19.25 -9.13
CA ASP A 92 -0.80 19.27 -7.92
C ASP A 92 0.41 20.21 -8.17
N ASP A 93 1.63 19.69 -8.26
CA ASP A 93 2.80 20.50 -8.63
C ASP A 93 2.71 20.99 -10.08
N GLU A 94 2.10 20.19 -10.96
CA GLU A 94 1.85 20.50 -12.35
C GLU A 94 0.37 20.27 -12.71
N ARG A 95 -0.07 20.86 -13.81
CA ARG A 95 -1.43 20.71 -14.30
C ARG A 95 -1.65 19.31 -14.89
N GLY A 96 -2.72 18.63 -14.48
CA GLY A 96 -3.10 17.33 -15.05
C GLY A 96 -2.13 16.19 -14.69
N GLU A 97 -1.45 16.23 -13.56
CA GLU A 97 -0.56 15.16 -13.15
C GLU A 97 -1.28 13.82 -12.99
N CYS A 98 -0.57 12.75 -13.35
CA CYS A 98 -1.09 11.40 -13.32
C CYS A 98 -0.86 10.73 -11.97
N PHE A 99 -1.94 10.35 -11.27
CA PHE A 99 -1.93 9.61 -10.04
C PHE A 99 -2.49 8.20 -10.21
N ARG A 100 -1.99 7.26 -9.38
CA ARG A 100 -2.53 5.90 -9.33
C ARG A 100 -3.95 5.94 -8.76
N ALA A 101 -4.85 5.14 -9.34
CA ALA A 101 -6.20 4.97 -8.83
C ALA A 101 -6.43 3.51 -8.42
N TYR A 102 -7.05 3.32 -7.27
CA TYR A 102 -7.28 2.03 -6.65
C TYR A 102 -8.77 1.71 -6.56
N ASP A 103 -9.09 0.45 -6.32
CA ASP A 103 -10.47 0.01 -6.15
C ASP A 103 -11.01 0.31 -4.76
N ASN A 104 -10.12 0.41 -3.77
CA ASN A 104 -10.40 0.81 -2.40
C ASN A 104 -9.14 1.41 -1.74
N ALA A 105 -9.31 2.04 -0.60
CA ALA A 105 -8.22 2.69 0.13
C ALA A 105 -7.19 1.70 0.67
N TYR A 106 -7.59 0.47 1.05
CA TYR A 106 -6.66 -0.58 1.50
C TYR A 106 -5.54 -0.83 0.47
N GLN A 107 -5.88 -0.84 -0.81
CA GLN A 107 -4.91 -1.04 -1.89
C GLN A 107 -3.90 0.11 -1.98
N SER A 108 -4.29 1.33 -1.65
CA SER A 108 -3.33 2.45 -1.59
C SER A 108 -2.35 2.30 -0.43
N TYR A 109 -2.77 1.74 0.71
CA TYR A 109 -1.89 1.42 1.83
C TYR A 109 -0.85 0.34 1.46
N VAL A 110 -1.30 -0.71 0.79
CA VAL A 110 -0.40 -1.77 0.30
C VAL A 110 0.59 -1.22 -0.72
N ASP A 111 0.09 -0.45 -1.70
CA ASP A 111 0.94 0.10 -2.75
C ASP A 111 1.94 1.14 -2.22
N HIS A 112 1.55 1.95 -1.23
CA HIS A 112 2.46 2.84 -0.50
C HIS A 112 3.60 2.06 0.16
N SER A 113 3.28 0.97 0.83
CA SER A 113 4.28 0.13 1.49
C SER A 113 5.23 -0.54 0.48
N VAL A 114 4.70 -1.04 -0.62
CA VAL A 114 5.49 -1.58 -1.74
C VAL A 114 6.37 -0.48 -2.35
N PHE A 115 5.81 0.71 -2.60
CA PHE A 115 6.53 1.84 -3.17
C PHE A 115 7.74 2.23 -2.33
N LEU A 116 7.58 2.34 -1.00
CA LEU A 116 8.70 2.66 -0.11
C LEU A 116 9.72 1.53 -0.01
N SER A 117 9.27 0.27 0.13
CA SER A 117 10.15 -0.87 0.38
C SER A 117 10.94 -1.33 -0.86
N THR A 118 10.44 -1.06 -2.08
CA THR A 118 11.09 -1.48 -3.32
C THR A 118 11.91 -0.39 -3.99
N SER A 119 11.76 0.86 -3.58
CA SER A 119 12.47 1.98 -4.17
C SER A 119 13.86 2.15 -3.53
N GLN A 120 14.92 2.15 -4.35
CA GLN A 120 16.30 2.41 -3.91
C GLN A 120 16.44 3.75 -3.18
N ARG A 121 15.62 4.74 -3.52
CA ARG A 121 15.59 6.07 -2.90
C ARG A 121 15.40 6.00 -1.38
N TYR A 122 14.56 5.06 -0.90
CA TYR A 122 14.19 4.93 0.51
C TYR A 122 14.93 3.81 1.24
N ARG A 123 15.81 3.06 0.58
CA ARG A 123 16.48 1.87 1.13
C ARG A 123 17.10 2.12 2.51
N ARG A 124 17.81 3.24 2.69
CA ARG A 124 18.47 3.60 3.96
C ARG A 124 17.52 3.78 5.14
N LEU A 125 16.22 4.01 4.90
CA LEU A 125 15.25 4.13 5.98
C LEU A 125 15.03 2.80 6.71
N PHE A 126 15.25 1.70 6.03
CA PHE A 126 15.06 0.35 6.58
C PHE A 126 16.21 -0.09 7.49
N ASP A 127 17.28 0.70 7.61
CA ASP A 127 18.35 0.54 8.60
C ASP A 127 17.95 1.17 9.96
N LEU A 128 16.92 2.01 9.98
CA LEU A 128 16.38 2.60 11.20
C LEU A 128 15.54 1.60 11.99
N LYS A 129 15.50 1.79 13.31
CA LYS A 129 14.57 1.02 14.16
C LYS A 129 13.12 1.35 13.78
N ARG A 130 12.25 0.37 13.82
CA ARG A 130 10.81 0.53 13.59
C ARG A 130 10.18 1.59 14.51
N THR A 131 10.67 1.72 15.74
CA THR A 131 10.22 2.70 16.72
C THR A 131 10.83 4.09 16.58
N ASP A 132 11.75 4.29 15.64
CA ASP A 132 12.39 5.59 15.37
C ASP A 132 11.60 6.40 14.33
N TYR A 133 10.34 6.72 14.67
CA TYR A 133 9.50 7.52 13.77
C TYR A 133 10.09 8.90 13.45
N LYS A 134 10.91 9.48 14.37
CA LYS A 134 11.58 10.77 14.12
C LYS A 134 12.65 10.64 13.03
N GLY A 135 13.45 9.58 13.09
CA GLY A 135 14.42 9.26 12.04
C GLY A 135 13.74 8.96 10.72
N TRP A 136 12.65 8.20 10.73
CA TRP A 136 11.85 7.92 9.54
C TRP A 136 11.27 9.18 8.91
N ALA A 137 10.63 10.09 9.69
CA ALA A 137 10.05 11.33 9.19
C ALA A 137 11.11 12.23 8.52
N LYS A 138 12.25 12.43 9.19
CA LYS A 138 13.39 13.20 8.67
C LYS A 138 13.98 12.54 7.41
N GLY A 139 14.11 11.23 7.44
CA GLY A 139 14.63 10.43 6.33
C GLY A 139 13.74 10.50 5.10
N LEU A 140 12.42 10.38 5.24
CA LEU A 140 11.45 10.56 4.15
C LEU A 140 11.62 11.93 3.48
N LYS A 141 11.71 13.01 4.27
CA LYS A 141 11.97 14.35 3.75
C LYS A 141 13.32 14.43 3.03
N ALA A 142 14.38 13.89 3.61
CA ALA A 142 15.71 13.88 3.01
C ALA A 142 15.78 13.04 1.72
N CYS A 143 14.96 12.01 1.62
CA CYS A 143 14.78 11.22 0.40
C CYS A 143 13.85 11.88 -0.64
N GLY A 144 13.31 13.07 -0.35
CA GLY A 144 12.46 13.81 -1.28
C GLY A 144 11.07 13.20 -1.47
N TYR A 145 10.47 12.63 -0.42
CA TYR A 145 9.08 12.18 -0.47
C TYR A 145 8.12 13.34 -0.71
N ALA A 146 8.38 14.48 -0.06
CA ALA A 146 7.64 15.72 -0.24
C ALA A 146 8.57 16.91 -0.39
N THR A 147 8.13 17.94 -1.12
CA THR A 147 8.87 19.19 -1.37
C THR A 147 8.85 20.14 -0.16
N SER A 148 7.75 20.14 0.61
CA SER A 148 7.55 21.03 1.77
C SER A 148 8.69 20.96 2.80
N PRO A 149 9.30 22.08 3.20
CA PRO A 149 10.37 22.11 4.20
C PRO A 149 9.90 21.63 5.59
N THR A 150 8.63 21.79 5.90
CA THR A 150 8.02 21.42 7.19
C THR A 150 7.48 20.00 7.24
N TYR A 151 7.65 19.21 6.19
CA TYR A 151 7.05 17.87 6.07
C TYR A 151 7.38 16.95 7.25
N ALA A 152 8.67 16.81 7.58
CA ALA A 152 9.10 15.96 8.69
C ALA A 152 8.53 16.44 10.03
N THR A 153 8.52 17.76 10.28
CA THR A 153 7.96 18.34 11.49
C THR A 153 6.48 18.05 11.62
N LYS A 154 5.70 18.25 10.55
CA LYS A 154 4.27 17.93 10.54
C LYS A 154 3.98 16.46 10.82
N LEU A 155 4.75 15.53 10.24
CA LEU A 155 4.60 14.10 10.55
C LEU A 155 4.87 13.84 12.04
N ILE A 156 5.94 14.38 12.59
CA ILE A 156 6.30 14.20 14.01
C ILE A 156 5.20 14.78 14.92
N GLU A 157 4.73 16.00 14.63
CA GLU A 157 3.66 16.64 15.41
C GLU A 157 2.36 15.81 15.39
N ILE A 158 1.96 15.28 14.24
CA ILE A 158 0.79 14.41 14.13
C ILE A 158 1.01 13.15 14.99
N ILE A 159 2.15 12.49 14.85
CA ILE A 159 2.46 11.28 15.59
C ILE A 159 2.43 11.52 17.10
N GLU A 160 2.98 12.63 17.56
CA GLU A 160 3.05 12.98 18.99
C GLU A 160 1.70 13.43 19.54
N THR A 161 0.95 14.29 18.81
CA THR A 161 -0.37 14.78 19.20
C THR A 161 -1.37 13.64 19.41
N TYR A 162 -1.37 12.65 18.50
CA TYR A 162 -2.31 11.51 18.54
C TYR A 162 -1.67 10.26 19.15
N LYS A 163 -0.44 10.35 19.65
CA LYS A 163 0.31 9.23 20.26
C LYS A 163 0.40 8.01 19.34
N LEU A 164 0.53 8.22 18.02
CA LEU A 164 0.56 7.15 17.04
C LEU A 164 1.77 6.21 17.20
N TYR A 165 2.84 6.66 17.86
CA TYR A 165 3.99 5.81 18.20
C TYR A 165 3.61 4.57 19.05
N GLN A 166 2.41 4.56 19.65
CA GLN A 166 1.90 3.38 20.35
C GLN A 166 1.65 2.21 19.40
N TYR A 167 1.31 2.48 18.13
CA TYR A 167 1.17 1.46 17.10
C TYR A 167 2.50 0.81 16.69
N ASP A 168 3.65 1.45 16.99
CA ASP A 168 4.98 0.94 16.67
C ASP A 168 5.59 0.13 17.82
N GLN A 169 5.03 0.22 19.04
CA GLN A 169 5.62 -0.33 20.25
C GLN A 169 5.21 -1.79 20.51
N GLY A 170 6.14 -2.59 20.72
CA GLY A 170 6.47 -3.96 20.54
C GLY A 170 6.12 -5.02 21.52
N LYS A 171 5.98 -4.95 22.82
CA LYS A 171 5.76 -6.18 23.63
C LYS A 171 4.33 -6.70 23.53
N GLU A 172 3.36 -5.82 23.55
CA GLU A 172 1.96 -6.19 23.35
C GLU A 172 1.67 -6.41 21.85
N PHE A 173 2.35 -5.68 21.01
CA PHE A 173 2.29 -5.82 19.57
C PHE A 173 2.94 -7.13 19.10
N ASP A 174 4.17 -7.44 19.53
CA ASP A 174 4.85 -8.70 19.19
C ASP A 174 4.06 -9.91 19.73
N ARG A 175 3.35 -9.75 20.85
CA ARG A 175 2.43 -10.77 21.37
C ARG A 175 1.15 -10.87 20.53
N LYS A 176 0.54 -9.74 20.15
CA LYS A 176 -0.61 -9.71 19.23
C LYS A 176 -0.22 -10.19 17.83
N GLU A 177 0.94 -9.76 17.32
CA GLU A 177 1.51 -10.24 16.06
C GLU A 177 1.66 -11.76 16.06
N ASN A 178 2.33 -12.31 17.08
CA ASN A 178 2.49 -13.75 17.19
C ASN A 178 1.15 -14.49 17.36
N VAL A 179 0.21 -13.92 18.11
CA VAL A 179 -1.14 -14.47 18.25
C VAL A 179 -1.91 -14.39 16.91
N LEU A 180 -1.89 -13.24 16.22
CA LEU A 180 -2.56 -13.05 14.93
C LEU A 180 -1.93 -13.91 13.82
N LEU A 181 -0.60 -14.06 13.81
CA LEU A 181 0.11 -14.96 12.91
C LEU A 181 -0.20 -16.43 13.21
N GLN A 182 -0.22 -16.81 14.51
CA GLN A 182 -0.55 -18.17 14.94
C GLN A 182 -2.02 -18.51 14.75
N GLN A 183 -2.92 -17.55 14.95
CA GLN A 183 -4.36 -17.70 14.69
C GLN A 183 -4.71 -17.60 13.20
N GLY A 184 -3.75 -17.23 12.37
CA GLY A 184 -3.96 -17.09 10.93
C GLY A 184 -4.90 -15.92 10.57
N GLU A 185 -5.11 -14.95 11.44
CA GLU A 185 -6.00 -13.81 11.20
C GLU A 185 -5.42 -12.81 10.21
N MET A 186 -4.09 -12.69 10.15
CA MET A 186 -3.44 -11.83 9.15
C MET A 186 -3.17 -12.55 7.83
N ARG A 187 -3.51 -11.89 6.73
CA ARG A 187 -3.23 -12.39 5.39
C ARG A 187 -1.96 -11.79 4.82
N HIS A 188 -1.05 -12.65 4.40
CA HIS A 188 0.11 -12.20 3.64
C HIS A 188 -0.32 -11.81 2.22
N ILE A 189 -0.01 -10.57 1.82
CA ILE A 189 -0.26 -10.08 0.47
C ILE A 189 1.03 -10.17 -0.32
N TYR A 190 0.96 -10.86 -1.44
CA TYR A 190 2.07 -11.05 -2.37
C TYR A 190 1.93 -10.12 -3.56
N THR A 191 3.05 -9.80 -4.17
CA THR A 191 3.07 -9.02 -5.41
C THR A 191 3.62 -9.84 -6.57
N PHE A 192 2.93 -9.82 -7.70
CA PHE A 192 3.43 -10.41 -8.93
C PHE A 192 2.72 -9.80 -10.15
N ASN A 193 3.41 -9.69 -11.26
CA ASN A 193 2.88 -9.15 -12.53
C ASN A 193 2.19 -7.78 -12.37
N LYS A 194 2.74 -6.91 -11.49
CA LYS A 194 2.19 -5.59 -11.14
C LYS A 194 0.78 -5.67 -10.54
N ASN A 195 0.49 -6.74 -9.84
CA ASN A 195 -0.78 -7.01 -9.18
C ASN A 195 -0.52 -7.60 -7.80
N TYR A 196 -1.54 -7.63 -6.96
CA TYR A 196 -1.52 -8.20 -5.63
C TYR A 196 -2.32 -9.48 -5.58
N TYR A 197 -1.86 -10.46 -4.81
CA TYR A 197 -2.60 -11.69 -4.55
C TYR A 197 -2.39 -12.17 -3.11
N ILE A 198 -3.30 -12.97 -2.65
CA ILE A 198 -3.20 -13.73 -1.40
C ILE A 198 -3.29 -15.23 -1.71
N ARG A 199 -2.92 -16.04 -0.74
CA ARG A 199 -3.23 -17.48 -0.77
C ARG A 199 -4.44 -17.74 0.10
N ALA A 200 -5.40 -18.47 -0.45
CA ALA A 200 -6.56 -18.91 0.30
C ALA A 200 -6.15 -19.85 1.44
N ARG A 201 -6.82 -19.74 2.57
CA ARG A 201 -6.66 -20.62 3.73
C ARG A 201 -7.78 -21.66 3.72
N ARG A 202 -7.62 -22.72 4.48
CA ARG A 202 -8.66 -23.72 4.67
C ARG A 202 -9.95 -23.05 5.18
N GLY A 203 -11.06 -23.30 4.47
CA GLY A 203 -12.36 -22.74 4.80
C GLY A 203 -12.60 -21.30 4.33
N ASP A 204 -11.71 -20.74 3.52
CA ASP A 204 -11.93 -19.43 2.90
C ASP A 204 -13.06 -19.47 1.87
N THR A 205 -13.72 -18.33 1.77
CA THR A 205 -14.67 -18.00 0.72
C THR A 205 -14.33 -16.63 0.14
N PHE A 206 -14.81 -16.33 -1.06
CA PHE A 206 -14.66 -14.98 -1.62
C PHE A 206 -15.25 -13.90 -0.73
N ARG A 207 -16.32 -14.22 0.03
CA ARG A 207 -16.91 -13.28 0.99
C ARG A 207 -15.96 -12.98 2.13
N ARG A 208 -15.44 -14.00 2.81
CA ARG A 208 -14.52 -13.84 3.94
C ARG A 208 -13.24 -13.10 3.54
N ILE A 209 -12.64 -13.51 2.41
CA ILE A 209 -11.44 -12.81 1.90
C ILE A 209 -11.75 -11.34 1.58
N ALA A 210 -12.92 -11.06 1.00
CA ALA A 210 -13.31 -9.71 0.62
C ALA A 210 -13.53 -8.79 1.84
N GLU A 211 -14.02 -9.34 2.96
CA GLU A 211 -14.13 -8.66 4.24
C GLU A 211 -12.74 -8.30 4.78
N ASP A 212 -11.79 -9.24 4.77
CA ASP A 212 -10.42 -9.02 5.25
C ASP A 212 -9.64 -7.97 4.44
N VAL A 213 -10.00 -7.75 3.17
CA VAL A 213 -9.31 -6.80 2.26
C VAL A 213 -10.19 -5.63 1.83
N ASP A 214 -11.29 -5.39 2.54
CA ASP A 214 -12.27 -4.30 2.32
C ASP A 214 -12.64 -4.13 0.85
N MET A 215 -13.18 -5.19 0.24
CA MET A 215 -13.65 -5.12 -1.14
C MET A 215 -14.91 -5.96 -1.39
N SER A 216 -15.59 -5.69 -2.49
CA SER A 216 -16.76 -6.48 -2.89
C SER A 216 -16.37 -7.91 -3.27
N TYR A 217 -16.95 -8.92 -2.61
CA TYR A 217 -16.72 -10.34 -2.91
C TYR A 217 -17.10 -10.72 -4.35
N ARG A 218 -18.14 -10.07 -4.93
CA ARG A 218 -18.53 -10.26 -6.34
C ARG A 218 -17.44 -9.76 -7.28
N LYS A 219 -16.80 -8.62 -6.93
CA LYS A 219 -15.70 -8.04 -7.69
C LYS A 219 -14.44 -8.90 -7.56
N LEU A 220 -14.16 -9.40 -6.36
CA LEU A 220 -13.04 -10.31 -6.10
C LEU A 220 -13.18 -11.60 -6.92
N ALA A 221 -14.34 -12.25 -6.90
CA ALA A 221 -14.61 -13.44 -7.70
C ALA A 221 -14.44 -13.18 -9.22
N LYS A 222 -14.97 -12.04 -9.71
CA LYS A 222 -14.81 -11.61 -11.11
C LYS A 222 -13.34 -11.41 -11.52
N TYR A 223 -12.50 -10.87 -10.62
CA TYR A 223 -11.06 -10.71 -10.90
C TYR A 223 -10.35 -12.04 -11.03
N ASN A 224 -10.85 -13.06 -10.34
CA ASN A 224 -10.34 -14.43 -10.38
C ASN A 224 -11.01 -15.29 -11.44
N GLU A 225 -11.96 -14.74 -12.22
CA GLU A 225 -12.70 -15.48 -13.27
C GLU A 225 -13.43 -16.71 -12.70
N ARG A 226 -13.97 -16.55 -11.46
CA ARG A 226 -14.70 -17.57 -10.68
C ARG A 226 -16.12 -17.11 -10.35
N ASN A 227 -16.98 -18.05 -10.02
CA ASN A 227 -18.27 -17.75 -9.40
C ASN A 227 -18.05 -17.32 -7.94
N LYS A 228 -18.87 -16.36 -7.48
CA LYS A 228 -18.77 -15.83 -6.12
C LYS A 228 -19.02 -16.85 -5.00
N ASN A 229 -19.67 -17.96 -5.34
CA ASN A 229 -20.01 -19.04 -4.41
C ASN A 229 -19.08 -20.27 -4.55
N ASP A 230 -18.05 -20.19 -5.42
CA ASP A 230 -17.08 -21.27 -5.57
C ASP A 230 -16.34 -21.53 -4.27
N VAL A 231 -16.09 -22.78 -3.98
CA VAL A 231 -15.21 -23.22 -2.89
C VAL A 231 -13.78 -22.94 -3.29
N LEU A 232 -13.00 -22.38 -2.35
CA LEU A 232 -11.59 -22.10 -2.52
C LEU A 232 -10.76 -23.17 -1.85
N GLU A 233 -9.73 -23.66 -2.55
CA GLU A 233 -8.78 -24.62 -2.01
C GLU A 233 -7.69 -23.92 -1.20
N GLU A 234 -7.17 -24.57 -0.17
CA GLU A 234 -6.05 -24.06 0.60
C GLU A 234 -4.81 -23.87 -0.29
N GLY A 235 -4.19 -22.69 -0.19
CA GLY A 235 -3.04 -22.31 -1.02
C GLY A 235 -3.40 -21.74 -2.39
N GLU A 236 -4.69 -21.77 -2.80
CA GLU A 236 -5.14 -21.18 -4.07
C GLU A 236 -4.78 -19.70 -4.15
N ILE A 237 -4.27 -19.27 -5.30
CA ILE A 237 -3.93 -17.86 -5.55
C ILE A 237 -5.20 -17.07 -5.81
N ILE A 238 -5.46 -16.04 -5.00
CA ILE A 238 -6.60 -15.15 -5.14
C ILE A 238 -6.10 -13.74 -5.44
N TRP A 239 -6.31 -13.30 -6.66
CA TRP A 239 -5.88 -11.99 -7.15
C TRP A 239 -6.80 -10.89 -6.64
N LEU A 240 -6.23 -9.84 -6.05
CA LEU A 240 -6.97 -8.70 -5.50
C LEU A 240 -7.32 -7.65 -6.58
N HIS A 241 -6.71 -7.74 -7.74
CA HIS A 241 -7.01 -6.94 -8.91
C HIS A 241 -7.20 -7.80 -10.16
N LYS A 242 -7.77 -7.16 -11.19
CA LYS A 242 -7.93 -7.79 -12.50
C LYS A 242 -6.58 -8.22 -13.05
N LYS A 243 -6.47 -9.50 -13.39
CA LYS A 243 -5.27 -10.09 -13.97
C LYS A 243 -4.86 -9.42 -15.29
N ALA A 244 -3.58 -9.44 -15.59
CA ALA A 244 -2.99 -8.83 -16.77
C ALA A 244 -3.36 -9.58 -18.10
N ARG A 245 -2.90 -9.03 -19.22
CA ARG A 245 -3.03 -9.70 -20.53
C ARG A 245 -1.85 -10.64 -20.83
N LYS A 246 -0.70 -10.41 -20.20
CA LYS A 246 0.57 -11.13 -20.41
C LYS A 246 1.35 -11.22 -19.10
N ALA A 247 2.18 -12.23 -18.95
CA ALA A 247 3.12 -12.36 -17.84
C ALA A 247 4.20 -11.24 -17.83
N PRO A 248 4.98 -11.06 -16.77
CA PRO A 248 6.10 -10.11 -16.72
C PRO A 248 7.11 -10.28 -17.84
N LYS A 249 7.88 -9.22 -18.15
CA LYS A 249 8.87 -9.23 -19.24
C LYS A 249 9.91 -10.36 -19.09
N ALA A 250 10.24 -10.77 -17.87
CA ALA A 250 11.16 -11.86 -17.59
C ALA A 250 10.75 -13.21 -18.22
N PHE A 251 9.47 -13.37 -18.56
CA PHE A 251 8.94 -14.58 -19.20
C PHE A 251 8.87 -14.48 -20.75
N LYS A 252 9.46 -13.42 -21.34
CA LYS A 252 9.60 -13.35 -22.79
C LYS A 252 10.49 -14.50 -23.28
N ASN A 253 10.00 -15.25 -24.26
CA ASN A 253 10.69 -16.44 -24.82
C ASN A 253 10.92 -17.58 -23.81
N ARG A 254 10.16 -17.62 -22.73
CA ARG A 254 10.16 -18.70 -21.73
C ARG A 254 8.76 -19.30 -21.65
N PRO A 255 8.42 -20.25 -22.51
CA PRO A 255 7.12 -20.91 -22.45
C PRO A 255 6.98 -21.73 -21.17
N HIS A 256 5.76 -21.84 -20.70
CA HIS A 256 5.42 -22.74 -19.62
C HIS A 256 5.23 -24.15 -20.18
N ARG A 257 5.91 -25.14 -19.61
CA ARG A 257 5.63 -26.55 -19.90
C ARG A 257 4.54 -27.02 -18.96
N VAL A 258 3.45 -27.54 -19.52
CA VAL A 258 2.30 -28.03 -18.75
C VAL A 258 2.70 -29.23 -17.91
N GLU A 259 2.45 -29.17 -16.62
CA GLU A 259 2.69 -30.22 -15.64
C GLU A 259 1.43 -31.08 -15.45
N PRO A 260 1.55 -32.33 -14.91
CA PRO A 260 0.41 -33.16 -14.60
C PRO A 260 -0.57 -32.44 -13.65
N GLY A 261 -1.88 -32.49 -13.96
CA GLY A 261 -2.93 -31.86 -13.16
C GLY A 261 -3.12 -30.35 -13.38
N GLU A 262 -2.32 -29.70 -14.23
CA GLU A 262 -2.53 -28.30 -14.56
C GLU A 262 -3.66 -28.09 -15.56
N SER A 263 -4.38 -26.99 -15.39
CA SER A 263 -5.37 -26.50 -16.34
C SER A 263 -4.97 -25.09 -16.83
N MET A 264 -5.57 -24.64 -17.93
CA MET A 264 -5.40 -23.25 -18.41
C MET A 264 -5.74 -22.24 -17.31
N TYR A 265 -6.71 -22.56 -16.45
CA TYR A 265 -7.05 -21.72 -15.30
C TYR A 265 -5.89 -21.67 -14.28
N ILE A 266 -5.37 -22.80 -13.83
CA ILE A 266 -4.25 -22.89 -12.87
C ILE A 266 -3.03 -22.13 -13.39
N ILE A 267 -2.67 -22.37 -14.66
CA ILE A 267 -1.54 -21.68 -15.29
C ILE A 267 -1.79 -20.15 -15.36
N SER A 268 -3.02 -19.74 -15.70
CA SER A 268 -3.41 -18.33 -15.72
C SER A 268 -3.30 -17.67 -14.35
N GLN A 269 -3.67 -18.39 -13.29
CA GLN A 269 -3.51 -17.91 -11.91
C GLN A 269 -2.04 -17.76 -11.53
N ARG A 270 -1.21 -18.77 -11.83
CA ARG A 270 0.25 -18.74 -11.57
C ARG A 270 0.94 -17.51 -12.17
N TYR A 271 0.58 -17.13 -13.39
CA TYR A 271 1.20 -15.99 -14.11
C TYR A 271 0.45 -14.67 -13.99
N GLY A 272 -0.66 -14.62 -13.26
CA GLY A 272 -1.50 -13.42 -13.13
C GLY A 272 -2.05 -12.92 -14.47
N ILE A 273 -2.42 -13.85 -15.35
CA ILE A 273 -2.95 -13.59 -16.68
C ILE A 273 -4.42 -13.98 -16.72
N ARG A 274 -5.25 -13.25 -17.45
CA ARG A 274 -6.63 -13.68 -17.71
C ARG A 274 -6.65 -14.88 -18.64
N VAL A 275 -7.43 -15.90 -18.30
CA VAL A 275 -7.54 -17.18 -19.04
C VAL A 275 -7.73 -16.96 -20.54
N LYS A 276 -8.66 -16.08 -20.93
CA LYS A 276 -8.92 -15.78 -22.35
C LYS A 276 -7.70 -15.26 -23.14
N TYR A 277 -6.78 -14.54 -22.46
CA TYR A 277 -5.58 -14.09 -23.14
C TYR A 277 -4.50 -15.17 -23.21
N LEU A 278 -4.51 -16.11 -22.27
CA LEU A 278 -3.64 -17.28 -22.34
C LEU A 278 -4.02 -18.16 -23.57
N TYR A 279 -5.32 -18.43 -23.76
CA TYR A 279 -5.82 -19.11 -24.97
C TYR A 279 -5.42 -18.32 -26.24
N LYS A 280 -5.75 -17.02 -26.29
CA LYS A 280 -5.51 -16.19 -27.47
C LYS A 280 -4.03 -16.14 -27.90
N MET A 281 -3.11 -16.03 -26.93
CA MET A 281 -1.69 -15.92 -27.27
C MET A 281 -1.07 -17.23 -27.75
N ASN A 282 -1.75 -18.34 -27.53
CA ASN A 282 -1.34 -19.66 -28.00
C ASN A 282 -2.14 -20.12 -29.24
N GLY A 283 -3.05 -19.29 -29.76
CA GLY A 283 -3.88 -19.65 -30.91
C GLY A 283 -4.89 -20.77 -30.61
N LEU A 284 -5.25 -20.96 -29.34
CA LEU A 284 -6.11 -22.04 -28.88
C LEU A 284 -7.55 -21.54 -28.70
N GLY A 285 -8.52 -22.39 -29.04
CA GLY A 285 -9.93 -22.15 -28.73
C GLY A 285 -10.26 -22.41 -27.25
N PRO A 286 -11.40 -21.89 -26.74
CA PRO A 286 -11.77 -22.03 -25.33
C PRO A 286 -12.00 -23.49 -24.90
N ASP A 287 -12.33 -24.36 -25.83
CA ASP A 287 -12.60 -25.77 -25.59
C ASP A 287 -11.36 -26.68 -25.73
N TYR A 288 -10.21 -26.09 -26.02
CA TYR A 288 -8.97 -26.84 -26.13
C TYR A 288 -8.51 -27.34 -24.76
N VAL A 289 -8.31 -28.66 -24.68
CA VAL A 289 -7.80 -29.35 -23.49
C VAL A 289 -6.29 -29.50 -23.61
N ILE A 290 -5.54 -28.83 -22.75
CA ILE A 290 -4.08 -28.94 -22.69
C ILE A 290 -3.64 -30.31 -22.20
N LYS A 291 -2.48 -30.77 -22.69
CA LYS A 291 -1.87 -32.06 -22.28
C LYS A 291 -0.56 -31.79 -21.54
N THR A 292 -0.23 -32.70 -20.63
CA THR A 292 1.10 -32.66 -19.97
C THR A 292 2.20 -32.63 -21.04
N GLY A 293 3.15 -31.71 -20.87
CA GLY A 293 4.26 -31.50 -21.82
C GLY A 293 4.02 -30.41 -22.84
N ASP A 294 2.78 -29.95 -23.05
CA ASP A 294 2.49 -28.82 -23.94
C ASP A 294 3.31 -27.59 -23.55
N LEU A 295 3.74 -26.81 -24.54
CA LEU A 295 4.48 -25.55 -24.33
C LEU A 295 3.57 -24.35 -24.59
N LEU A 296 3.22 -23.65 -23.53
CA LEU A 296 2.33 -22.49 -23.60
C LEU A 296 3.10 -21.18 -23.47
N ARG A 297 2.92 -20.31 -24.45
CA ARG A 297 3.38 -18.92 -24.33
C ARG A 297 2.57 -18.22 -23.25
N VAL A 298 3.26 -17.57 -22.32
CA VAL A 298 2.65 -16.79 -21.23
C VAL A 298 2.86 -15.29 -21.38
N ARG A 299 3.67 -14.92 -22.44
CA ARG A 299 3.93 -13.53 -22.77
C ARG A 299 4.06 -13.30 -24.28
#